data_91a909391dfd4bf805439b2666a71ea0
#
_entry.id   91a909391dfd4bf805439b2666a71ea0
#
_cell.length_a   1.000
_cell.length_b   1.000
_cell.length_c   1.000
_cell.angle_alpha   90.00
_cell.angle_beta   90.00
_cell.angle_gamma   90.00
#
_symmetry.space_group_name_H-M   'P 1'
#
loop_
_entity.id
_entity.type
_entity.pdbx_description
1 polymer ?
#
loop_
_entity_poly.entity_id
_entity_poly.type
_entity_poly.pdbx_seq_one_letter_code
_entity_poly.pdbx_strand_id
1 'polypeptide(L)'
;GLETALSWNVVNIELVGTRASPAVIITQREKAVVLFRGGSTTRRAVENQLEKRGVKTVELLVDLRMQPEEPCRIEAQKRINAAALAENTTRRASCGEVDLELFRTRQGCILRMRVGGQRFITLSGTVRPAKPIRAEWLLASMARPDNIQYTDCLTLSSKYRWMEEDAEPV
;
A
#
# COMPACT_ATOMS: atom_id res chain seq x y z
N GLY A 1 -13.54 6.31 -11.09
CA GLY A 1 -12.71 5.14 -10.97
C GLY A 1 -13.11 4.28 -9.80
N LEU A 2 -12.64 3.04 -9.81
CA LEU A 2 -12.85 2.15 -8.70
C LEU A 2 -11.95 2.55 -7.55
N GLU A 3 -12.54 2.75 -6.39
CA GLU A 3 -11.82 3.06 -5.17
C GLU A 3 -12.47 2.34 -3.99
N THR A 4 -11.67 1.95 -3.04
CA THR A 4 -12.13 1.40 -1.77
C THR A 4 -11.28 2.01 -0.67
N ALA A 5 -11.89 2.41 0.42
CA ALA A 5 -11.22 3.19 1.45
C ALA A 5 -11.48 2.68 2.86
N LEU A 6 -10.50 2.86 3.72
CA LEU A 6 -10.61 2.78 5.16
C LEU A 6 -10.23 4.15 5.72
N SER A 7 -10.95 4.62 6.73
CA SER A 7 -10.55 5.84 7.42
C SER A 7 -10.82 5.75 8.91
N TRP A 8 -9.94 6.37 9.66
CA TRP A 8 -10.09 6.59 11.08
C TRP A 8 -9.23 7.79 11.49
N ASN A 9 -9.74 8.57 12.42
CA ASN A 9 -9.08 9.82 12.78
C ASN A 9 -8.78 10.69 11.55
N VAL A 10 -7.52 11.05 11.39
CA VAL A 10 -7.06 11.90 10.28
C VAL A 10 -6.42 11.11 9.16
N VAL A 11 -6.52 9.78 9.19
CA VAL A 11 -5.87 8.91 8.22
C VAL A 11 -6.89 8.22 7.32
N ASN A 12 -6.70 8.32 6.02
CA ASN A 12 -7.45 7.56 5.03
C ASN A 12 -6.51 6.60 4.32
N ILE A 13 -6.95 5.36 4.10
CA ILE A 13 -6.25 4.39 3.28
C ILE A 13 -7.19 4.01 2.14
N GLU A 14 -6.76 4.27 0.91
CA GLU A 14 -7.57 4.07 -0.28
C GLU A 14 -6.85 3.20 -1.30
N LEU A 15 -7.60 2.30 -1.92
CA LEU A 15 -7.12 1.56 -3.08
C LEU A 15 -7.66 2.23 -4.33
N VAL A 16 -6.80 2.51 -5.28
CA VAL A 16 -7.17 3.17 -6.54
C VAL A 16 -6.48 2.52 -7.73
N GLY A 17 -7.12 2.56 -8.88
CA GLY A 17 -6.56 2.08 -10.13
C GLY A 17 -7.27 0.86 -10.67
N THR A 18 -6.52 -0.08 -11.23
CA THR A 18 -7.07 -1.29 -11.80
C THR A 18 -7.25 -2.38 -10.76
N ARG A 19 -8.24 -3.25 -10.97
CA ARG A 19 -8.52 -4.35 -10.04
C ARG A 19 -7.32 -5.28 -9.85
N ALA A 20 -6.58 -5.53 -10.92
CA ALA A 20 -5.46 -6.45 -10.89
C ALA A 20 -4.25 -5.89 -10.13
N SER A 21 -4.03 -4.58 -10.19
CA SER A 21 -2.84 -3.94 -9.63
C SER A 21 -3.16 -2.56 -9.08
N PRO A 22 -4.00 -2.47 -8.05
CA PRO A 22 -4.34 -1.17 -7.48
C PRO A 22 -3.15 -0.61 -6.68
N ALA A 23 -3.04 0.70 -6.69
CA ALA A 23 -2.15 1.42 -5.79
C ALA A 23 -2.86 1.66 -4.46
N VAL A 24 -2.08 1.96 -3.44
CA VAL A 24 -2.57 2.33 -2.11
C VAL A 24 -2.17 3.77 -1.83
N ILE A 25 -3.12 4.58 -1.41
CA ILE A 25 -2.86 5.95 -0.99
C ILE A 25 -3.20 6.07 0.48
N ILE A 26 -2.23 6.49 1.29
CA ILE A 26 -2.43 6.77 2.70
C ILE A 26 -2.36 8.29 2.85
N THR A 27 -3.51 8.91 3.10
CA THR A 27 -3.62 10.36 3.22
C THR A 27 -3.70 10.77 4.67
N GLN A 28 -2.86 11.72 5.06
CA GLN A 28 -2.87 12.36 6.36
C GLN A 28 -2.92 13.86 6.13
N ARG A 29 -4.11 14.44 6.23
CA ARG A 29 -4.34 15.86 5.91
C ARG A 29 -3.90 16.17 4.48
N GLU A 30 -2.95 17.07 4.26
CA GLU A 30 -2.47 17.47 2.94
C GLU A 30 -1.29 16.66 2.43
N LYS A 31 -0.89 15.62 3.16
CA LYS A 31 0.28 14.79 2.85
C LYS A 31 -0.15 13.36 2.59
N ALA A 32 0.59 12.67 1.75
CA ALA A 32 0.30 11.28 1.43
C ALA A 32 1.55 10.43 1.35
N VAL A 33 1.35 9.15 1.61
CA VAL A 33 2.25 8.06 1.26
C VAL A 33 1.56 7.27 0.16
N VAL A 34 2.28 6.98 -0.92
CA VAL A 34 1.75 6.22 -2.04
C VAL A 34 2.52 4.92 -2.18
N LEU A 35 1.79 3.81 -2.18
CA LEU A 35 2.33 2.49 -2.52
C LEU A 35 1.89 2.21 -3.95
N PHE A 36 2.83 2.30 -4.89
CA PHE A 36 2.51 2.26 -6.31
C PHE A 36 2.66 0.87 -6.90
N ARG A 37 1.65 0.47 -7.65
CA ARG A 37 1.61 -0.70 -8.52
C ARG A 37 0.89 -0.34 -9.79
N GLY A 38 1.03 -1.19 -10.81
CA GLY A 38 0.32 -1.01 -12.06
C GLY A 38 1.08 -0.16 -13.05
N GLY A 39 0.34 0.45 -13.95
CA GLY A 39 0.89 1.22 -15.05
C GLY A 39 0.29 2.61 -15.15
N SER A 40 0.17 3.12 -16.38
CA SER A 40 -0.29 4.48 -16.63
C SER A 40 -1.73 4.74 -16.19
N THR A 41 -2.61 3.73 -16.31
CA THR A 41 -4.01 3.87 -15.86
C THR A 41 -4.07 4.08 -14.34
N THR A 42 -3.32 3.27 -13.59
CA THR A 42 -3.25 3.41 -12.14
C THR A 42 -2.57 4.73 -11.74
N ARG A 43 -1.53 5.15 -12.47
CA ARG A 43 -0.87 6.43 -12.21
C ARG A 43 -1.86 7.59 -12.33
N ARG A 44 -2.68 7.62 -13.38
CA ARG A 44 -3.70 8.66 -13.54
C ARG A 44 -4.72 8.62 -12.42
N ALA A 45 -5.16 7.43 -12.03
CA ALA A 45 -6.10 7.27 -10.92
C ALA A 45 -5.52 7.80 -9.62
N VAL A 46 -4.24 7.53 -9.34
CA VAL A 46 -3.54 8.06 -8.17
C VAL A 46 -3.47 9.59 -8.22
N GLU A 47 -3.03 10.15 -9.35
CA GLU A 47 -2.92 11.59 -9.51
C GLU A 47 -4.28 12.28 -9.31
N ASN A 48 -5.33 11.74 -9.90
CA ASN A 48 -6.69 12.27 -9.74
C ASN A 48 -7.17 12.20 -8.29
N GLN A 49 -6.88 11.11 -7.60
CA GLN A 49 -7.31 10.94 -6.22
C GLN A 49 -6.53 11.85 -5.27
N LEU A 50 -5.25 12.04 -5.49
CA LEU A 50 -4.43 12.98 -4.72
C LEU A 50 -4.99 14.40 -4.84
N GLU A 51 -5.35 14.81 -6.05
CA GLU A 51 -5.96 16.12 -6.31
C GLU A 51 -7.32 16.23 -5.60
N LYS A 52 -8.16 15.22 -5.74
CA LYS A 52 -9.48 15.18 -5.11
C LYS A 52 -9.38 15.30 -3.57
N ARG A 53 -8.35 14.72 -2.97
CA ARG A 53 -8.12 14.77 -1.53
C ARG A 53 -7.38 16.02 -1.06
N GLY A 54 -7.01 16.91 -1.97
CA GLY A 54 -6.27 18.11 -1.63
C GLY A 54 -4.86 17.85 -1.14
N VAL A 55 -4.24 16.74 -1.59
CA VAL A 55 -2.88 16.41 -1.21
C VAL A 55 -1.92 17.36 -1.91
N LYS A 56 -1.10 18.05 -1.15
CA LYS A 56 -0.09 18.98 -1.66
C LYS A 56 1.27 18.34 -1.79
N THR A 57 1.53 17.32 -0.96
CA THR A 57 2.84 16.69 -0.92
C THR A 57 2.71 15.19 -0.78
N VAL A 58 3.33 14.45 -1.69
CA VAL A 58 3.58 13.02 -1.49
C VAL A 58 4.91 12.93 -0.76
N GLU A 59 4.87 12.59 0.53
CA GLU A 59 6.08 12.51 1.33
C GLU A 59 6.95 11.32 0.96
N LEU A 60 6.31 10.20 0.64
CA LEU A 60 6.98 8.96 0.30
C LEU A 60 6.20 8.23 -0.77
N LEU A 61 6.90 7.85 -1.83
CA LEU A 61 6.39 6.92 -2.84
C LEU A 61 7.20 5.64 -2.76
N VAL A 62 6.50 4.53 -2.53
CA VAL A 62 7.10 3.20 -2.59
C VAL A 62 6.64 2.55 -3.88
N ASP A 63 7.56 2.39 -4.82
CA ASP A 63 7.28 1.70 -6.08
C ASP A 63 7.46 0.20 -5.88
N LEU A 64 6.34 -0.51 -5.80
CA LEU A 64 6.31 -1.95 -5.53
C LEU A 64 6.47 -2.81 -6.79
N ARG A 65 6.60 -2.19 -7.96
CA ARG A 65 6.73 -2.94 -9.21
C ARG A 65 8.10 -3.61 -9.28
N MET A 66 8.10 -4.85 -9.73
CA MET A 66 9.33 -5.64 -9.74
C MET A 66 10.15 -5.46 -11.01
N GLN A 67 9.48 -5.16 -12.14
CA GLN A 67 10.14 -4.98 -13.43
C GLN A 67 9.49 -3.82 -14.19
N PRO A 68 9.54 -2.60 -13.67
CA PRO A 68 8.96 -1.47 -14.36
C PRO A 68 9.76 -1.14 -15.61
N GLU A 69 9.07 -0.89 -16.72
CA GLU A 69 9.70 -0.45 -17.96
C GLU A 69 10.22 0.98 -17.83
N GLU A 70 9.55 1.78 -17.01
CA GLU A 70 9.94 3.17 -16.75
C GLU A 70 9.65 3.54 -15.30
N PRO A 71 10.34 4.52 -14.73
CA PRO A 71 10.08 4.99 -13.37
C PRO A 71 8.67 5.54 -13.23
N CYS A 72 8.11 5.41 -12.03
CA CYS A 72 6.86 6.09 -11.71
C CYS A 72 7.08 7.60 -11.66
N ARG A 73 6.29 8.35 -12.41
CA ARG A 73 6.46 9.80 -12.58
C ARG A 73 5.71 10.65 -11.56
N ILE A 74 5.08 10.03 -10.59
CA ILE A 74 4.44 10.77 -9.51
C ILE A 74 5.52 11.46 -8.68
N GLU A 75 5.40 12.77 -8.50
CA GLU A 75 6.35 13.53 -7.70
C GLU A 75 6.25 13.13 -6.22
N ALA A 76 7.37 12.95 -5.58
CA ALA A 76 7.45 12.61 -4.17
C ALA A 76 8.75 13.15 -3.57
N GLN A 77 8.72 13.47 -2.30
CA GLN A 77 9.91 13.94 -1.58
C GLN A 77 10.94 12.83 -1.41
N LYS A 78 10.47 11.61 -1.14
CA LYS A 78 11.32 10.43 -0.98
C LYS A 78 10.75 9.28 -1.79
N ARG A 79 11.63 8.41 -2.27
CA ARG A 79 11.27 7.23 -3.05
C ARG A 79 11.97 6.00 -2.54
N ILE A 80 11.25 4.89 -2.55
CA ILE A 80 11.82 3.56 -2.39
C ILE A 80 11.36 2.76 -3.60
N ASN A 81 12.32 2.22 -4.36
CA ASN A 81 12.01 1.39 -5.51
C ASN A 81 12.34 -0.07 -5.17
N ALA A 82 11.31 -0.90 -5.04
CA ALA A 82 11.50 -2.30 -4.68
C ALA A 82 12.43 -3.04 -5.63
N ALA A 83 12.29 -2.77 -6.93
CA ALA A 83 13.13 -3.42 -7.95
C ALA A 83 14.62 -3.10 -7.80
N ALA A 84 14.96 -1.98 -7.20
CA ALA A 84 16.37 -1.56 -7.02
C ALA A 84 16.99 -2.11 -5.73
N LEU A 85 16.19 -2.69 -4.85
CA LEU A 85 16.72 -3.27 -3.62
C LEU A 85 17.35 -4.63 -3.89
N ALA A 86 18.47 -4.91 -3.22
CA ALA A 86 19.08 -6.23 -3.29
C ALA A 86 18.18 -7.27 -2.62
N GLU A 87 18.26 -8.50 -3.09
CA GLU A 87 17.54 -9.63 -2.50
C GLU A 87 17.88 -9.76 -1.00
N ASN A 88 16.89 -10.07 -0.19
CA ASN A 88 16.97 -10.23 1.25
C ASN A 88 17.34 -8.94 2.03
N THR A 89 17.11 -7.78 1.44
CA THR A 89 17.29 -6.53 2.15
C THR A 89 15.96 -5.96 2.63
N THR A 90 16.05 -5.18 3.69
CA THR A 90 14.90 -4.49 4.30
C THR A 90 15.14 -2.99 4.29
N ARG A 91 14.12 -2.24 3.89
CA ARG A 91 14.11 -0.77 3.99
C ARG A 91 12.96 -0.35 4.88
N ARG A 92 13.23 0.60 5.77
CA ARG A 92 12.25 1.15 6.69
C ARG A 92 12.06 2.63 6.44
N ALA A 93 10.85 3.11 6.65
CA ALA A 93 10.53 4.51 6.57
C ALA A 93 9.37 4.85 7.50
N SER A 94 9.35 6.08 7.99
CA SER A 94 8.27 6.60 8.82
C SER A 94 7.85 7.97 8.32
N CYS A 95 6.55 8.15 8.15
CA CYS A 95 5.95 9.39 7.70
C CYS A 95 4.67 9.64 8.51
N GLY A 96 4.71 10.54 9.48
CA GLY A 96 3.57 10.80 10.35
C GLY A 96 3.12 9.55 11.10
N GLU A 97 1.86 9.16 10.92
CA GLU A 97 1.28 7.98 11.55
C GLU A 97 1.64 6.65 10.86
N VAL A 98 2.39 6.72 9.77
CA VAL A 98 2.74 5.55 8.95
C VAL A 98 4.17 5.10 9.26
N ASP A 99 4.31 3.87 9.73
CA ASP A 99 5.58 3.18 9.82
C ASP A 99 5.56 2.01 8.87
N LEU A 100 6.53 1.91 7.98
CA LEU A 100 6.57 0.83 7.03
C LEU A 100 7.93 0.16 6.94
N GLU A 101 7.89 -1.08 6.49
CA GLU A 101 9.03 -1.93 6.27
C GLU A 101 8.83 -2.67 4.95
N LEU A 102 9.78 -2.53 4.04
CA LEU A 102 9.77 -3.21 2.76
C LEU A 102 10.88 -4.25 2.74
N PHE A 103 10.49 -5.49 2.59
CA PHE A 103 11.42 -6.63 2.47
C PHE A 103 11.45 -7.14 1.04
N ARG A 104 12.64 -7.20 0.47
CA ARG A 104 12.86 -7.66 -0.90
C ARG A 104 13.13 -9.15 -0.90
N THR A 105 12.28 -9.92 -1.59
CA THR A 105 12.52 -11.34 -1.85
C THR A 105 13.14 -11.50 -3.24
N ARG A 106 13.45 -12.72 -3.61
CA ARG A 106 14.05 -13.01 -4.92
C ARG A 106 13.17 -12.51 -6.08
N GLN A 107 11.88 -12.77 -6.04
CA GLN A 107 10.96 -12.47 -7.15
C GLN A 107 9.80 -11.55 -6.74
N GLY A 108 9.93 -10.91 -5.60
CA GLY A 108 8.86 -10.07 -5.11
C GLY A 108 9.28 -9.22 -3.93
N CYS A 109 8.31 -8.65 -3.27
CA CYS A 109 8.53 -7.91 -2.03
C CYS A 109 7.30 -8.00 -1.12
N ILE A 110 7.56 -7.83 0.16
CA ILE A 110 6.54 -7.75 1.20
C ILE A 110 6.63 -6.37 1.82
N LEU A 111 5.56 -5.62 1.80
CA LEU A 111 5.48 -4.38 2.54
C LEU A 111 4.58 -4.58 3.75
N ARG A 112 5.13 -4.29 4.92
CA ARG A 112 4.42 -4.30 6.19
C ARG A 112 4.32 -2.88 6.67
N MET A 113 3.12 -2.49 7.08
CA MET A 113 2.86 -1.12 7.48
C MET A 113 2.05 -1.12 8.76
N ARG A 114 2.36 -0.18 9.64
CA ARG A 114 1.55 0.08 10.83
C ARG A 114 1.01 1.49 10.74
N VAL A 115 -0.30 1.61 10.91
CA VAL A 115 -0.99 2.90 10.90
C VAL A 115 -2.05 2.85 12.00
N GLY A 116 -2.01 3.79 12.94
CA GLY A 116 -3.01 3.88 13.99
C GLY A 116 -3.17 2.60 14.82
N GLY A 117 -2.08 1.88 15.08
CA GLY A 117 -2.11 0.63 15.83
C GLY A 117 -2.57 -0.58 15.04
N GLN A 118 -2.96 -0.42 13.78
CA GLN A 118 -3.35 -1.50 12.89
C GLN A 118 -2.19 -1.88 11.99
N ARG A 119 -2.07 -3.17 11.69
CA ARG A 119 -1.02 -3.70 10.82
C ARG A 119 -1.62 -4.06 9.46
N PHE A 120 -0.90 -3.67 8.43
CA PHE A 120 -1.27 -3.88 7.04
C PHE A 120 -0.14 -4.59 6.32
N ILE A 121 -0.49 -5.50 5.43
CA ILE A 121 0.46 -6.18 4.55
C ILE A 121 0.00 -6.01 3.12
N THR A 122 0.93 -5.73 2.23
CA THR A 122 0.71 -5.82 0.79
C THR A 122 1.90 -6.49 0.13
N LEU A 123 1.65 -7.18 -0.97
CA LEU A 123 2.64 -7.99 -1.66
C LEU A 123 2.77 -7.55 -3.11
N SER A 124 3.95 -7.77 -3.67
CA SER A 124 4.18 -7.62 -5.11
C SER A 124 5.07 -8.75 -5.60
N GLY A 125 4.79 -9.24 -6.81
CA GLY A 125 5.52 -10.38 -7.35
C GLY A 125 5.20 -11.67 -6.62
N THR A 126 6.10 -12.63 -6.72
CA THR A 126 5.96 -13.93 -6.05
C THR A 126 6.61 -13.89 -4.68
N VAL A 127 5.81 -14.18 -3.67
CA VAL A 127 6.27 -14.12 -2.28
C VAL A 127 5.77 -15.36 -1.53
N ARG A 128 6.69 -16.02 -0.84
CA ARG A 128 6.38 -17.16 0.03
C ARG A 128 7.18 -17.02 1.33
N PRO A 129 6.61 -16.37 2.36
CA PRO A 129 7.30 -16.24 3.63
C PRO A 129 7.61 -17.60 4.23
N ALA A 130 8.83 -17.76 4.76
CA ALA A 130 9.23 -19.01 5.41
C ALA A 130 8.51 -19.21 6.74
N LYS A 131 8.10 -18.11 7.39
CA LYS A 131 7.38 -18.14 8.66
C LYS A 131 6.08 -17.35 8.51
N PRO A 132 5.01 -17.70 9.26
CA PRO A 132 3.77 -16.95 9.21
C PRO A 132 3.96 -15.48 9.60
N ILE A 133 3.33 -14.61 8.82
CA ILE A 133 3.26 -13.18 9.07
C ILE A 133 1.82 -12.83 9.35
N ARG A 134 1.59 -12.02 10.38
CA ARG A 134 0.24 -11.62 10.79
C ARG A 134 0.01 -10.14 10.59
N ALA A 135 -1.22 -9.82 10.16
CA ALA A 135 -1.70 -8.45 10.09
C ALA A 135 -3.21 -8.44 10.29
N GLU A 136 -3.76 -7.32 10.64
CA GLU A 136 -5.20 -7.13 10.67
C GLU A 136 -5.73 -7.04 9.23
N TRP A 137 -4.96 -6.42 8.33
CA TRP A 137 -5.39 -6.17 6.96
C TRP A 137 -4.40 -6.65 5.91
N LEU A 138 -4.94 -7.37 4.93
CA LEU A 138 -4.25 -7.62 3.67
C LEU A 138 -4.79 -6.65 2.63
N LEU A 139 -3.90 -5.90 1.98
CA LEU A 139 -4.28 -4.87 1.02
C LEU A 139 -4.05 -5.35 -0.42
N ALA A 140 -5.07 -5.16 -1.26
CA ALA A 140 -4.95 -5.31 -2.71
C ALA A 140 -4.53 -6.68 -3.21
N SER A 141 -4.79 -7.76 -2.45
CA SER A 141 -4.51 -9.12 -2.90
C SER A 141 -5.78 -9.75 -3.47
N MET A 142 -5.64 -10.44 -4.59
CA MET A 142 -6.73 -11.17 -5.23
C MET A 142 -6.78 -12.63 -4.80
N ALA A 143 -5.71 -13.16 -4.23
CA ALA A 143 -5.60 -14.52 -3.78
C ALA A 143 -5.09 -14.58 -2.35
N ARG A 144 -5.44 -15.65 -1.65
CA ARG A 144 -4.93 -15.87 -0.31
C ARG A 144 -3.46 -16.31 -0.40
N PRO A 145 -2.53 -15.47 0.07
CA PRO A 145 -1.12 -15.82 0.02
C PRO A 145 -0.76 -16.87 1.09
N ASP A 146 0.24 -17.68 0.78
CA ASP A 146 0.75 -18.65 1.75
C ASP A 146 1.43 -17.94 2.92
N ASN A 147 1.25 -18.48 4.12
CA ASN A 147 1.87 -17.99 5.36
C ASN A 147 1.58 -16.52 5.71
N ILE A 148 0.49 -15.98 5.22
CA ILE A 148 0.03 -14.67 5.66
C ILE A 148 -1.33 -14.84 6.34
N GLN A 149 -1.40 -14.44 7.59
CA GLN A 149 -2.61 -14.50 8.40
C GLN A 149 -3.16 -13.10 8.59
N TYR A 150 -4.43 -12.92 8.25
CA TYR A 150 -5.08 -11.61 8.33
C TYR A 150 -6.54 -11.77 8.77
N THR A 151 -7.06 -10.73 9.40
CA THR A 151 -8.46 -10.68 9.82
C THR A 151 -9.35 -10.29 8.64
N ASP A 152 -8.96 -9.29 7.90
CA ASP A 152 -9.72 -8.75 6.77
C ASP A 152 -8.83 -8.45 5.58
N CYS A 153 -9.45 -8.42 4.41
CA CYS A 153 -8.78 -8.11 3.16
C CYS A 153 -9.48 -6.92 2.49
N LEU A 154 -8.70 -5.95 2.06
CA LEU A 154 -9.19 -4.80 1.31
C LEU A 154 -8.79 -4.97 -0.15
N THR A 155 -9.79 -5.06 -1.03
CA THR A 155 -9.60 -5.11 -2.48
C THR A 155 -10.56 -4.14 -3.14
N LEU A 156 -10.35 -3.83 -4.42
CA LEU A 156 -11.27 -2.97 -5.15
C LEU A 156 -12.63 -3.63 -5.43
N SER A 157 -12.70 -4.96 -5.33
CA SER A 157 -13.93 -5.72 -5.63
C SER A 157 -14.73 -6.09 -4.41
N SER A 158 -14.20 -5.95 -3.21
CA SER A 158 -14.88 -6.35 -1.99
C SER A 158 -15.34 -5.15 -1.18
N LYS A 159 -16.44 -5.34 -0.47
CA LYS A 159 -16.87 -4.37 0.53
C LYS A 159 -15.88 -4.43 1.68
N TYR A 160 -15.34 -3.29 2.06
CA TYR A 160 -14.48 -3.18 3.22
C TYR A 160 -15.31 -2.98 4.48
N ARG A 161 -14.72 -3.30 5.62
CA ARG A 161 -15.28 -3.00 6.91
C ARG A 161 -14.72 -1.68 7.40
N TRP A 162 -15.55 -0.90 8.08
CA TRP A 162 -15.09 0.30 8.72
C TRP A 162 -14.16 -0.03 9.88
N MET A 163 -13.04 0.65 9.89
CA MET A 163 -12.11 0.63 10.99
C MET A 163 -11.91 2.05 11.47
N GLU A 164 -12.83 2.50 12.27
CA GLU A 164 -12.67 3.73 13.01
C GLU A 164 -12.13 3.40 14.38
N GLU A 165 -11.48 4.38 15.01
CA GLU A 165 -10.93 4.19 16.33
C GLU A 165 -11.98 3.72 17.35
N ASP A 166 -13.21 4.22 17.22
CA ASP A 166 -14.32 3.90 18.10
C ASP A 166 -15.20 2.77 17.56
N ALA A 167 -14.90 2.25 16.38
CA ALA A 167 -15.69 1.18 15.79
C ALA A 167 -15.19 -0.17 16.28
N GLU A 168 -16.15 -1.05 16.57
CA GLU A 168 -15.80 -2.44 16.85
C GLU A 168 -15.24 -3.07 15.57
N PRO A 169 -14.13 -3.85 15.67
CA PRO A 169 -13.66 -4.66 14.56
C PRO A 169 -14.76 -5.62 14.16
N VAL A 170 -15.20 -5.47 12.96
CA VAL A 170 -16.31 -6.29 12.46
C VAL A 170 -15.79 -7.57 11.89
#